data_8c5ed08ab0c580d46e8bb9bb9ce8a87b
#
_entry.id   8c5ed08ab0c580d46e8bb9bb9ce8a87b
#
_cell.length_a   1.000
_cell.length_b   1.000
_cell.length_c   1.000
_cell.angle_alpha   90.00
_cell.angle_beta   90.00
_cell.angle_gamma   90.00
#
_symmetry.space_group_name_H-M   'P 1'
#
loop_
_entity.id
_entity.type
_entity.pdbx_description
1 polymer ?
#
loop_
_entity_poly.entity_id
_entity_poly.type
_entity_poly.pdbx_seq_one_letter_code
_entity_poly.pdbx_strand_id
1 'polypeptide(L)'
;MTESKKNKFRIFVMLATLLFSAFSILGMSLPVAAAPEHVNVTLHKRVWQDEIPKEAYQQNTGELMENFGGDPLDGVTFSVYDVTEQYFRSIREDGKTAREALERIQSDAALYKRAPDYASGPLQTQVTATASGETDPNRQGIAVFDQLPRKDAQGRDAVYLFVEEESPANIYEMAYPLLLALPVYAGDGELTEIHLYPKNILKEHSKTLVDSGRFNEVTITQDGNQVTYYDVGTDDILNYLLTVAVPRDLGNKAFFEITDTPTNGLRLTTPDSIEVLIDGVAVPSSYFTIDTATPNVGFTITFHIDNEEVVELLQGKTLTISYDMSLTGDAITQLSDNTATIDFGSDPTILDGPKVKTNEHQFRKINSHDGNPLSGAVFRIFKDSDGQVLYARLNEENVLIGWDDVGTEITSGPDGYFDIRGFKAGTYTLEEVTAPSGYVILDPYTTFEIDSTASETPLVTIENQPQGLLPETGGMGIYIFLLIGGLILLAAYVVYRQTKKEHM
;
A
#
# COMPACT_ATOMS: atom_id res chain seq x y z
N MET A 1 7.53 34.49 4.59
CA MET A 1 6.47 34.21 5.57
C MET A 1 7.13 33.54 6.74
N THR A 2 7.72 34.17 7.51
CA THR A 2 7.83 35.19 8.55
C THR A 2 7.68 34.55 9.92
N GLU A 3 8.75 34.75 10.69
CA GLU A 3 8.98 34.53 12.12
C GLU A 3 7.77 34.39 13.08
N SER A 4 6.60 34.80 12.67
CA SER A 4 5.34 34.71 13.45
C SER A 4 4.83 33.25 13.68
N LYS A 5 5.16 32.29 12.83
CA LYS A 5 4.74 30.88 13.04
C LYS A 5 5.69 30.14 13.98
N LYS A 6 6.98 30.45 13.96
CA LYS A 6 7.96 29.87 14.92
C LYS A 6 7.67 30.30 16.36
N ASN A 7 7.18 31.51 16.56
CA ASN A 7 6.86 32.00 17.92
C ASN A 7 5.55 31.42 18.49
N LYS A 8 4.57 31.08 17.63
CA LYS A 8 3.32 30.46 18.11
C LYS A 8 3.53 28.99 18.52
N PHE A 9 4.42 28.27 17.85
CA PHE A 9 4.78 26.90 18.21
C PHE A 9 5.60 26.84 19.52
N ARG A 10 6.48 27.82 19.77
CA ARG A 10 7.22 27.91 21.02
C ARG A 10 6.36 28.27 22.24
N ILE A 11 5.23 28.95 22.05
CA ILE A 11 4.32 29.33 23.14
C ILE A 11 3.42 28.14 23.53
N PHE A 12 3.14 27.21 22.63
CA PHE A 12 2.26 26.06 22.91
C PHE A 12 2.93 24.93 23.69
N VAL A 13 4.25 24.82 23.63
CA VAL A 13 5.05 23.82 24.39
C VAL A 13 5.21 24.20 25.87
N MET A 14 4.77 25.40 26.27
CA MET A 14 5.10 25.99 27.59
C MET A 14 4.06 25.77 28.71
N LEU A 15 3.09 24.88 28.57
CA LEU A 15 2.02 24.75 29.60
C LEU A 15 1.98 23.41 30.33
N ALA A 16 3.11 22.69 30.38
CA ALA A 16 3.18 21.50 31.23
C ALA A 16 4.12 21.80 32.41
N THR A 17 3.56 21.75 33.58
CA THR A 17 4.20 21.69 34.90
C THR A 17 4.69 23.00 35.50
N LEU A 18 3.90 23.55 36.39
CA LEU A 18 4.36 24.23 37.63
C LEU A 18 3.18 24.43 38.59
N LEU A 19 3.02 23.56 39.55
CA LEU A 19 2.30 23.87 40.80
C LEU A 19 3.32 24.07 41.91
N PHE A 20 3.69 25.32 42.19
CA PHE A 20 4.26 25.70 43.44
C PHE A 20 3.17 26.35 44.30
N SER A 21 2.78 25.69 45.39
CA SER A 21 1.96 26.30 46.45
C SER A 21 2.86 26.63 47.65
N ALA A 22 3.06 27.93 47.86
CA ALA A 22 3.54 28.43 49.14
C ALA A 22 2.32 28.47 50.11
N PHE A 23 2.36 27.70 51.18
CA PHE A 23 1.44 27.87 52.31
C PHE A 23 2.23 28.01 53.60
N SER A 24 2.03 29.15 54.24
CA SER A 24 2.57 29.45 55.59
C SER A 24 1.54 29.17 56.67
N ILE A 25 1.87 28.27 57.54
CA ILE A 25 1.68 28.20 59.02
C ILE A 25 0.37 28.69 59.63
N LEU A 26 -0.40 27.74 60.12
CA LEU A 26 -1.09 27.88 61.39
C LEU A 26 -1.08 26.50 62.08
N GLY A 27 -0.48 26.43 63.28
CA GLY A 27 -0.15 25.20 63.97
C GLY A 27 -1.38 24.41 64.46
N MET A 28 -1.46 23.22 63.92
CA MET A 28 -2.01 22.04 64.55
C MET A 28 -1.08 20.91 64.15
N SER A 29 -0.37 20.32 65.09
CA SER A 29 0.45 19.13 64.86
C SER A 29 -0.46 17.94 64.65
N LEU A 30 -0.90 17.80 63.38
CA LEU A 30 -1.34 16.48 62.90
C LEU A 30 -0.07 15.61 62.78
N PRO A 31 -0.14 14.31 63.02
CA PRO A 31 1.00 13.45 62.77
C PRO A 31 1.33 13.57 61.30
N VAL A 32 2.48 14.20 61.01
CA VAL A 32 3.04 14.24 59.66
C VAL A 32 3.36 12.79 59.34
N ALA A 33 2.57 12.21 58.46
CA ALA A 33 2.94 10.93 57.89
C ALA A 33 4.35 11.09 57.27
N ALA A 34 5.25 10.16 57.58
CA ALA A 34 6.60 10.21 57.01
C ALA A 34 6.47 10.29 55.52
N ALA A 35 7.19 11.23 54.88
CA ALA A 35 7.20 11.34 53.44
C ALA A 35 7.62 9.96 52.82
N PRO A 36 7.01 9.52 51.75
CA PRO A 36 7.38 8.28 51.08
C PRO A 36 8.84 8.28 50.69
N GLU A 37 9.52 7.13 50.80
CA GLU A 37 10.93 7.01 50.38
C GLU A 37 11.05 6.84 48.87
N HIS A 38 10.03 6.29 48.21
CA HIS A 38 9.96 5.97 46.80
C HIS A 38 8.61 6.34 46.20
N VAL A 39 8.60 6.51 44.88
CA VAL A 39 7.39 6.66 44.07
C VAL A 39 7.40 5.66 42.95
N ASN A 40 6.19 5.26 42.49
CA ASN A 40 6.01 4.50 41.26
C ASN A 40 5.45 5.41 40.17
N VAL A 41 5.95 5.24 38.93
CA VAL A 41 5.50 6.04 37.79
C VAL A 41 5.00 5.10 36.71
N THR A 42 3.75 5.29 36.31
CA THR A 42 3.14 4.56 35.20
C THR A 42 3.00 5.49 34.00
N LEU A 43 3.62 5.12 32.89
CA LEU A 43 3.41 5.80 31.62
C LEU A 43 2.26 5.10 30.89
N HIS A 44 1.25 5.88 30.50
CA HIS A 44 0.13 5.45 29.65
C HIS A 44 0.38 5.94 28.25
N LYS A 45 0.99 5.11 27.42
CA LYS A 45 1.35 5.46 26.05
C LYS A 45 0.12 5.55 25.16
N ARG A 46 -0.03 6.68 24.47
CA ARG A 46 -1.16 6.95 23.59
C ARG A 46 -0.66 7.40 22.20
N VAL A 47 -1.40 6.97 21.17
CA VAL A 47 -1.13 7.34 19.77
C VAL A 47 -2.39 7.85 19.12
N TRP A 48 -2.24 8.83 18.22
CA TRP A 48 -3.30 9.37 17.39
C TRP A 48 -2.91 9.28 15.94
N GLN A 49 -3.91 9.06 15.09
CA GLN A 49 -3.76 9.14 13.65
C GLN A 49 -3.66 10.61 13.22
N ASP A 50 -2.69 10.94 12.36
CA ASP A 50 -2.43 12.22 11.72
C ASP A 50 -2.11 13.38 12.67
N GLU A 51 -2.92 13.65 13.68
CA GLU A 51 -2.72 14.76 14.62
C GLU A 51 -3.29 14.46 16.02
N ILE A 52 -2.70 15.06 17.04
CA ILE A 52 -3.23 15.01 18.39
C ILE A 52 -4.32 16.10 18.51
N PRO A 53 -5.58 15.73 18.81
CA PRO A 53 -6.65 16.70 18.96
C PRO A 53 -6.38 17.64 20.15
N LYS A 54 -6.89 18.86 20.08
CA LYS A 54 -6.64 19.90 21.11
C LYS A 54 -7.10 19.45 22.50
N GLU A 55 -8.14 18.67 22.57
CA GLU A 55 -8.72 18.13 23.81
C GLU A 55 -7.76 17.16 24.53
N ALA A 56 -6.84 16.53 23.79
CA ALA A 56 -5.83 15.64 24.35
C ALA A 56 -4.61 16.37 24.93
N TYR A 57 -4.50 17.71 24.72
CA TYR A 57 -3.49 18.52 25.36
C TYR A 57 -3.93 18.96 26.76
N GLN A 58 -4.25 17.98 27.62
CA GLN A 58 -4.57 18.20 29.01
C GLN A 58 -3.30 18.26 29.85
N GLN A 59 -3.37 19.02 30.94
CA GLN A 59 -2.29 19.04 31.92
C GLN A 59 -2.27 17.71 32.69
N ASN A 60 -1.09 17.07 32.78
CA ASN A 60 -0.91 15.91 33.63
C ASN A 60 -1.11 16.32 35.09
N THR A 61 -2.02 15.66 35.79
CA THR A 61 -2.29 15.89 37.22
C THR A 61 -1.43 15.03 38.11
N GLY A 62 -0.80 13.99 37.55
CA GLY A 62 -0.14 12.91 38.27
C GLY A 62 -1.11 11.79 38.70
N GLU A 63 -2.41 12.03 38.65
CA GLU A 63 -3.44 11.03 38.92
C GLU A 63 -3.84 10.26 37.68
N LEU A 64 -4.48 9.08 37.86
CA LEU A 64 -5.04 8.35 36.74
C LEU A 64 -6.18 9.14 36.08
N MET A 65 -6.01 9.46 34.81
CA MET A 65 -7.00 10.17 33.99
C MET A 65 -7.83 9.17 33.19
N GLU A 66 -9.05 8.90 33.62
CA GLU A 66 -9.96 8.03 32.89
C GLU A 66 -10.34 8.65 31.53
N ASN A 67 -10.38 7.82 30.48
CA ASN A 67 -10.75 8.24 29.13
C ASN A 67 -9.88 9.37 28.57
N PHE A 68 -8.57 9.30 28.79
CA PHE A 68 -7.62 10.31 28.29
C PHE A 68 -7.68 10.51 26.76
N GLY A 69 -8.09 9.48 26.02
CA GLY A 69 -8.16 9.46 24.56
C GLY A 69 -6.90 8.91 23.90
N GLY A 70 -6.96 8.78 22.57
CA GLY A 70 -5.96 8.08 21.77
C GLY A 70 -5.97 6.58 21.98
N ASP A 71 -5.38 5.85 21.04
CA ASP A 71 -5.23 4.41 21.13
C ASP A 71 -4.02 4.06 22.00
N PRO A 72 -4.09 2.98 22.82
CA PRO A 72 -2.93 2.49 23.53
C PRO A 72 -1.88 1.97 22.53
N LEU A 73 -0.59 2.21 22.84
CA LEU A 73 0.51 1.79 22.00
C LEU A 73 1.49 0.91 22.78
N ASP A 74 1.57 -0.36 22.38
CA ASP A 74 2.54 -1.33 22.88
C ASP A 74 3.86 -1.26 22.10
N GLY A 75 4.92 -1.85 22.67
CA GLY A 75 6.23 -1.97 22.00
C GLY A 75 7.08 -0.70 22.02
N VAL A 76 6.72 0.32 22.78
CA VAL A 76 7.50 1.55 22.94
C VAL A 76 8.45 1.42 24.12
N THR A 77 9.75 1.60 23.86
CA THR A 77 10.78 1.56 24.89
C THR A 77 10.97 2.94 25.51
N PHE A 78 10.84 3.02 26.83
CA PHE A 78 11.14 4.21 27.64
C PHE A 78 12.28 3.97 28.61
N SER A 79 13.18 4.95 28.71
CA SER A 79 14.18 5.01 29.77
C SER A 79 13.93 6.16 30.72
N VAL A 80 14.20 5.95 32.03
CA VAL A 80 14.16 7.01 33.02
C VAL A 80 15.57 7.34 33.49
N TYR A 81 15.91 8.63 33.50
CA TYR A 81 17.18 9.17 33.95
C TYR A 81 16.98 10.03 35.17
N ASP A 82 17.89 9.89 36.17
CA ASP A 82 18.00 10.86 37.28
C ASP A 82 18.77 12.07 36.80
N VAL A 83 18.09 13.21 36.73
CA VAL A 83 18.65 14.50 36.27
C VAL A 83 18.69 15.53 37.39
N THR A 84 18.59 15.07 38.65
CA THR A 84 18.57 15.90 39.85
C THR A 84 19.77 16.80 39.94
N GLU A 85 20.98 16.27 39.73
CA GLU A 85 22.21 17.06 39.78
C GLU A 85 22.25 18.15 38.70
N GLN A 86 21.87 17.82 37.45
CA GLN A 86 21.84 18.77 36.33
C GLN A 86 20.85 19.90 36.60
N TYR A 87 19.67 19.54 37.14
CA TYR A 87 18.64 20.50 37.52
C TYR A 87 19.15 21.49 38.57
N PHE A 88 19.70 21.02 39.70
CA PHE A 88 20.19 21.88 40.76
C PHE A 88 21.46 22.62 40.35
N ARG A 89 22.31 22.08 39.49
CA ARG A 89 23.49 22.78 38.93
C ARG A 89 23.05 23.98 38.10
N SER A 90 22.08 23.79 37.19
CA SER A 90 21.56 24.88 36.36
C SER A 90 21.01 26.04 37.20
N ILE A 91 20.39 25.74 38.33
CA ILE A 91 19.90 26.79 39.26
C ILE A 91 21.06 27.47 40.00
N ARG A 92 21.99 26.68 40.56
CA ARG A 92 23.03 27.21 41.45
C ARG A 92 24.19 27.86 40.72
N GLU A 93 24.62 27.27 39.58
CA GLU A 93 25.83 27.70 38.87
C GLU A 93 25.51 28.58 37.67
N ASP A 94 24.46 28.23 36.90
CA ASP A 94 24.05 28.96 35.70
C ASP A 94 23.02 30.06 35.99
N GLY A 95 22.58 30.22 37.26
CA GLY A 95 21.61 31.23 37.68
C GLY A 95 20.23 31.11 37.01
N LYS A 96 19.87 29.93 36.55
CA LYS A 96 18.58 29.66 35.90
C LYS A 96 17.45 29.60 36.92
N THR A 97 16.26 29.97 36.50
CA THR A 97 15.04 29.67 37.23
C THR A 97 14.74 28.15 37.14
N ALA A 98 13.93 27.64 38.05
CA ALA A 98 13.49 26.24 38.04
C ALA A 98 12.92 25.83 36.68
N ARG A 99 12.10 26.72 36.10
CA ARG A 99 11.50 26.50 34.77
C ARG A 99 12.54 26.42 33.66
N GLU A 100 13.48 27.38 33.59
CA GLU A 100 14.52 27.37 32.57
C GLU A 100 15.45 26.16 32.70
N ALA A 101 15.69 25.67 33.92
CA ALA A 101 16.47 24.47 34.17
C ALA A 101 15.77 23.23 33.62
N LEU A 102 14.45 23.10 33.85
CA LEU A 102 13.64 22.00 33.30
C LEU A 102 13.55 22.07 31.76
N GLU A 103 13.27 23.24 31.20
CA GLU A 103 13.22 23.44 29.73
C GLU A 103 14.55 23.07 29.05
N ARG A 104 15.67 23.42 29.66
CA ARG A 104 17.00 23.06 29.16
C ARG A 104 17.22 21.54 29.18
N ILE A 105 16.95 20.88 30.31
CA ILE A 105 17.11 19.43 30.42
C ILE A 105 16.26 18.73 29.37
N GLN A 106 15.03 19.18 29.16
CA GLN A 106 14.12 18.62 28.21
C GLN A 106 14.59 18.83 26.77
N SER A 107 15.15 20.01 26.43
CA SER A 107 15.73 20.28 25.11
C SER A 107 16.98 19.45 24.82
N ASP A 108 17.77 19.18 25.88
CA ASP A 108 19.02 18.43 25.78
C ASP A 108 18.84 16.91 25.96
N ALA A 109 17.60 16.41 25.97
CA ALA A 109 17.27 15.00 26.26
C ALA A 109 18.06 13.99 25.40
N ALA A 110 18.33 14.32 24.14
CA ALA A 110 19.14 13.49 23.25
C ALA A 110 20.58 13.27 23.74
N LEU A 111 21.15 14.22 24.52
CA LEU A 111 22.48 14.09 25.07
C LEU A 111 22.58 13.00 26.13
N TYR A 112 21.50 12.75 26.88
CA TYR A 112 21.46 11.69 27.90
C TYR A 112 21.58 10.30 27.28
N LYS A 113 21.14 10.13 26.05
CA LYS A 113 21.29 8.89 25.28
C LYS A 113 22.72 8.66 24.78
N ARG A 114 23.42 9.72 24.37
CA ARG A 114 24.67 9.63 23.57
C ARG A 114 25.94 9.91 24.40
N ALA A 115 25.83 10.55 25.53
CA ALA A 115 26.97 10.99 26.32
C ALA A 115 26.91 10.39 27.73
N PRO A 116 27.59 9.26 28.00
CA PRO A 116 27.65 8.62 29.32
C PRO A 116 28.17 9.58 30.42
N ASP A 117 28.93 10.60 30.04
CA ASP A 117 29.45 11.62 30.94
C ASP A 117 28.39 12.67 31.37
N TYR A 118 27.26 12.71 30.68
CA TYR A 118 26.14 13.63 30.96
C TYR A 118 25.17 13.09 32.00
N ALA A 119 24.97 11.77 32.01
CA ALA A 119 24.25 11.03 33.05
C ALA A 119 24.86 9.63 33.18
N SER A 120 24.73 9.01 34.36
CA SER A 120 25.26 7.67 34.65
C SER A 120 24.54 6.52 33.93
N GLY A 121 23.81 6.84 32.87
CA GLY A 121 22.91 5.92 32.17
C GLY A 121 21.49 5.94 32.73
N PRO A 122 20.55 5.20 32.12
CA PRO A 122 19.19 5.11 32.64
C PRO A 122 19.15 4.32 33.93
N LEU A 123 18.31 4.76 34.86
CA LEU A 123 18.03 4.01 36.10
C LEU A 123 17.23 2.74 35.80
N GLN A 124 16.27 2.86 34.92
CA GLN A 124 15.39 1.77 34.48
C GLN A 124 15.02 1.98 33.02
N THR A 125 14.77 0.88 32.31
CA THR A 125 14.22 0.87 30.96
C THR A 125 13.03 -0.09 30.95
N GLN A 126 11.91 0.34 30.39
CA GLN A 126 10.67 -0.41 30.33
C GLN A 126 10.06 -0.31 28.94
N VAL A 127 9.37 -1.37 28.51
CA VAL A 127 8.64 -1.42 27.24
C VAL A 127 7.14 -1.38 27.53
N THR A 128 6.40 -0.57 26.80
CA THR A 128 4.94 -0.51 26.93
C THR A 128 4.31 -1.82 26.48
N ALA A 129 3.38 -2.32 27.26
CA ALA A 129 2.69 -3.57 27.00
C ALA A 129 1.24 -3.55 27.50
N THR A 130 0.42 -4.37 26.87
CA THR A 130 -0.94 -4.69 27.27
C THR A 130 -0.98 -6.13 27.77
N ALA A 131 -1.48 -6.36 28.98
CA ALA A 131 -1.62 -7.70 29.51
C ALA A 131 -2.62 -8.52 28.68
N SER A 132 -2.35 -9.83 28.52
CA SER A 132 -3.23 -10.70 27.73
C SER A 132 -4.65 -10.73 28.32
N GLY A 133 -5.64 -10.38 27.49
CA GLY A 133 -7.05 -10.31 27.89
C GLY A 133 -7.46 -9.03 28.60
N GLU A 134 -6.58 -8.04 28.73
CA GLU A 134 -6.93 -6.72 29.26
C GLU A 134 -7.83 -5.95 28.30
N THR A 135 -8.96 -5.49 28.80
CA THR A 135 -9.96 -4.74 28.01
C THR A 135 -10.15 -3.29 28.48
N ASP A 136 -9.59 -2.94 29.65
CA ASP A 136 -9.63 -1.57 30.14
C ASP A 136 -8.56 -0.72 29.41
N PRO A 137 -8.97 0.27 28.60
CA PRO A 137 -8.00 1.13 27.87
C PRO A 137 -6.98 1.81 28.80
N ASN A 138 -7.33 2.06 30.05
CA ASN A 138 -6.43 2.69 31.01
C ASN A 138 -5.29 1.77 31.48
N ARG A 139 -5.40 0.47 31.20
CA ARG A 139 -4.39 -0.56 31.54
C ARG A 139 -3.70 -1.15 30.32
N GLN A 140 -3.93 -0.57 29.17
CA GLN A 140 -3.28 -0.95 27.90
C GLN A 140 -2.21 0.06 27.54
N GLY A 141 -1.14 -0.38 26.85
CA GLY A 141 -0.04 0.46 26.43
C GLY A 141 0.72 1.08 27.59
N ILE A 142 0.97 0.33 28.66
CA ILE A 142 1.59 0.87 29.89
C ILE A 142 3.05 0.43 30.07
N ALA A 143 3.87 1.32 30.62
CA ALA A 143 5.21 1.02 31.15
C ALA A 143 5.27 1.48 32.61
N VAL A 144 5.72 0.61 33.51
CA VAL A 144 5.75 0.87 34.96
C VAL A 144 7.19 0.98 35.44
N PHE A 145 7.51 2.09 36.09
CA PHE A 145 8.80 2.37 36.72
C PHE A 145 8.59 2.36 38.24
N ASP A 146 8.97 1.25 38.85
CA ASP A 146 8.75 1.02 40.28
C ASP A 146 9.93 1.53 41.12
N GLN A 147 9.60 1.91 42.37
CA GLN A 147 10.61 2.21 43.39
C GLN A 147 11.64 3.28 43.01
N LEU A 148 11.21 4.32 42.30
CA LEU A 148 12.07 5.45 42.03
C LEU A 148 12.30 6.25 43.33
N PRO A 149 13.57 6.52 43.74
CA PRO A 149 13.86 7.29 44.94
C PRO A 149 13.18 8.64 44.96
N ARG A 150 12.50 8.98 46.02
CA ARG A 150 11.90 10.33 46.17
C ARG A 150 12.95 11.43 46.34
N LYS A 151 14.13 11.06 46.82
CA LYS A 151 15.26 11.98 47.03
C LYS A 151 16.55 11.35 46.51
N ASP A 152 17.45 12.19 46.09
CA ASP A 152 18.81 11.78 45.76
C ASP A 152 19.67 11.47 47.02
N ALA A 153 20.89 11.03 46.79
CA ALA A 153 21.84 10.70 47.87
C ALA A 153 22.23 11.91 48.74
N GLN A 154 21.97 13.12 48.30
CA GLN A 154 22.20 14.38 49.01
C GLN A 154 20.96 14.87 49.76
N GLY A 155 19.85 14.14 49.72
CA GLY A 155 18.59 14.43 50.36
C GLY A 155 17.77 15.52 49.64
N ARG A 156 18.10 15.85 48.40
CA ARG A 156 17.35 16.79 47.56
C ARG A 156 16.18 16.02 46.89
N ASP A 157 15.11 16.74 46.63
CA ASP A 157 13.97 16.16 45.91
C ASP A 157 14.39 15.77 44.48
N ALA A 158 14.07 14.57 44.07
CA ALA A 158 14.51 14.00 42.81
C ALA A 158 13.83 14.65 41.60
N VAL A 159 14.55 14.72 40.48
CA VAL A 159 14.04 15.13 39.19
C VAL A 159 14.33 14.02 38.17
N TYR A 160 13.32 13.53 37.52
CA TYR A 160 13.40 12.43 36.56
C TYR A 160 13.05 12.89 35.17
N LEU A 161 13.83 12.38 34.18
CA LEU A 161 13.58 12.56 32.75
C LEU A 161 13.21 11.21 32.15
N PHE A 162 12.00 11.09 31.59
CA PHE A 162 11.55 9.93 30.83
C PHE A 162 11.71 10.23 29.35
N VAL A 163 12.43 9.36 28.65
CA VAL A 163 12.74 9.50 27.22
C VAL A 163 12.22 8.28 26.47
N GLU A 164 11.52 8.51 25.40
CA GLU A 164 11.18 7.48 24.43
C GLU A 164 12.42 7.12 23.61
N GLU A 165 12.87 5.86 23.70
CA GLU A 165 14.11 5.41 23.06
C GLU A 165 13.83 4.79 21.70
N GLU A 166 12.80 3.95 21.63
CA GLU A 166 12.38 3.19 20.43
C GLU A 166 10.87 3.15 20.35
N SER A 167 10.37 3.19 19.12
CA SER A 167 8.96 3.09 18.78
C SER A 167 8.77 2.17 17.59
N PRO A 168 7.57 1.59 17.40
CA PRO A 168 7.19 0.91 16.15
C PRO A 168 7.42 1.78 14.91
N ALA A 169 7.68 1.14 13.76
CA ALA A 169 8.21 1.76 12.54
C ALA A 169 7.36 2.90 11.95
N ASN A 170 6.07 2.90 12.16
CA ASN A 170 5.13 3.86 11.56
C ASN A 170 4.84 5.11 12.42
N ILE A 171 5.64 5.34 13.46
CA ILE A 171 5.51 6.53 14.30
C ILE A 171 6.12 7.73 13.59
N TYR A 172 5.27 8.69 13.24
CA TYR A 172 5.66 9.95 12.62
C TYR A 172 6.27 10.95 13.62
N GLU A 173 5.73 11.00 14.84
CA GLU A 173 6.22 11.88 15.90
C GLU A 173 6.24 11.12 17.24
N MET A 174 7.42 10.96 17.80
CA MET A 174 7.64 10.38 19.13
C MET A 174 7.18 11.33 20.24
N ALA A 175 6.91 10.75 21.43
CA ALA A 175 6.55 11.57 22.57
C ALA A 175 7.69 12.56 22.94
N TYR A 176 7.27 13.75 23.27
CA TYR A 176 8.18 14.72 23.86
C TYR A 176 8.71 14.21 25.20
N PRO A 177 10.01 14.37 25.51
CA PRO A 177 10.57 13.91 26.77
C PRO A 177 9.81 14.48 27.96
N LEU A 178 9.46 13.63 28.95
CA LEU A 178 8.69 14.04 30.09
C LEU A 178 9.60 14.27 31.29
N LEU A 179 9.45 15.42 31.94
CA LEU A 179 10.13 15.74 33.18
C LEU A 179 9.18 15.64 34.36
N LEU A 180 9.65 14.97 35.40
CA LEU A 180 8.94 14.80 36.67
C LEU A 180 9.83 15.33 37.80
N ALA A 181 9.47 16.46 38.37
CA ALA A 181 10.10 16.98 39.56
C ALA A 181 9.26 16.57 40.79
N LEU A 182 9.86 15.86 41.71
CA LEU A 182 9.21 15.46 42.97
C LEU A 182 9.30 16.54 44.01
N PRO A 183 8.37 16.60 45.01
CA PRO A 183 7.14 15.79 45.11
C PRO A 183 6.00 16.30 44.22
N VAL A 184 5.11 15.41 43.79
CA VAL A 184 3.85 15.76 43.16
C VAL A 184 2.71 15.64 44.18
N TYR A 185 1.84 16.65 44.18
CA TYR A 185 0.68 16.69 45.10
C TYR A 185 -0.63 16.65 44.32
N ALA A 186 -1.60 15.88 44.84
CA ALA A 186 -2.99 15.94 44.43
C ALA A 186 -3.86 16.18 45.66
N GLY A 187 -4.67 17.24 45.63
CA GLY A 187 -5.38 17.70 46.83
C GLY A 187 -4.39 18.02 47.95
N ASP A 188 -4.59 17.42 49.12
CA ASP A 188 -3.77 17.63 50.31
C ASP A 188 -2.66 16.58 50.50
N GLY A 189 -2.50 15.63 49.57
CA GLY A 189 -1.59 14.48 49.67
C GLY A 189 -0.48 14.44 48.66
N GLU A 190 0.70 13.96 49.05
CA GLU A 190 1.79 13.63 48.15
C GLU A 190 1.47 12.32 47.44
N LEU A 191 1.60 12.31 46.09
CA LEU A 191 1.38 11.12 45.31
C LEU A 191 2.57 10.15 45.38
N THR A 192 2.29 8.88 45.60
CA THR A 192 3.23 7.76 45.52
C THR A 192 3.07 6.94 44.25
N GLU A 193 1.89 6.99 43.66
CA GLU A 193 1.56 6.43 42.37
C GLU A 193 1.31 7.60 41.41
N ILE A 194 2.14 7.74 40.39
CA ILE A 194 2.11 8.88 39.47
C ILE A 194 1.84 8.37 38.04
N HIS A 195 0.86 8.97 37.37
CA HIS A 195 0.45 8.61 36.03
C HIS A 195 0.80 9.71 35.04
N LEU A 196 1.51 9.37 33.96
CA LEU A 196 1.89 10.27 32.89
C LEU A 196 1.43 9.73 31.54
N TYR A 197 1.15 10.63 30.58
CA TYR A 197 0.53 10.29 29.30
C TYR A 197 1.37 10.77 28.11
N PRO A 198 2.45 10.02 27.75
CA PRO A 198 3.25 10.31 26.56
C PRO A 198 2.41 10.05 25.28
N LYS A 199 2.55 10.94 24.30
CA LYS A 199 1.72 10.97 23.08
C LYS A 199 2.56 10.83 21.85
N ASN A 200 2.16 9.96 20.92
CA ASN A 200 2.73 9.84 19.59
C ASN A 200 1.72 10.21 18.52
N ILE A 201 2.24 10.53 17.35
CA ILE A 201 1.47 10.66 16.11
C ILE A 201 1.89 9.53 15.18
N LEU A 202 0.89 8.82 14.67
CA LEU A 202 1.00 7.86 13.60
C LEU A 202 0.58 8.53 12.29
N LYS A 203 1.30 8.26 11.21
CA LYS A 203 0.85 8.59 9.86
C LYS A 203 1.01 7.37 8.97
N GLU A 204 -0.01 7.12 8.18
CA GLU A 204 0.02 6.01 7.25
C GLU A 204 0.88 6.33 6.02
N HIS A 205 1.58 5.32 5.58
CA HIS A 205 2.17 5.29 4.26
C HIS A 205 1.15 4.70 3.29
N SER A 206 1.23 5.05 2.02
CA SER A 206 0.34 4.48 1.02
C SER A 206 1.04 4.20 -0.29
N LYS A 207 0.58 3.16 -1.00
CA LYS A 207 1.01 2.83 -2.35
C LYS A 207 -0.23 2.70 -3.22
N THR A 208 -0.34 3.52 -4.24
CA THR A 208 -1.52 3.63 -5.10
C THR A 208 -1.14 3.60 -6.58
N LEU A 209 -2.12 3.36 -7.43
CA LEU A 209 -2.00 3.53 -8.87
C LEU A 209 -2.65 4.88 -9.24
N VAL A 210 -1.87 5.78 -9.80
CA VAL A 210 -2.36 7.08 -10.30
C VAL A 210 -3.30 6.83 -11.47
N ASP A 211 -4.37 7.61 -11.58
CA ASP A 211 -5.37 7.47 -12.64
C ASP A 211 -5.97 6.06 -12.76
N SER A 212 -6.09 5.36 -11.63
CA SER A 212 -6.70 4.01 -11.58
C SER A 212 -8.10 3.97 -12.20
N GLY A 213 -8.83 5.10 -12.21
CA GLY A 213 -10.15 5.23 -12.83
C GLY A 213 -10.19 4.99 -14.37
N ARG A 214 -9.04 4.92 -15.05
CA ARG A 214 -8.95 4.51 -16.46
C ARG A 214 -8.94 2.98 -16.65
N PHE A 215 -8.83 2.22 -15.57
CA PHE A 215 -8.82 0.77 -15.56
C PHE A 215 -10.11 0.24 -14.93
N ASN A 216 -10.57 -0.92 -15.39
CA ASN A 216 -11.68 -1.61 -14.77
C ASN A 216 -11.21 -2.29 -13.48
N GLU A 217 -11.83 -1.94 -12.36
CA GLU A 217 -11.64 -2.67 -11.11
C GLU A 217 -12.49 -3.93 -11.12
N VAL A 218 -11.86 -5.07 -10.88
CA VAL A 218 -12.47 -6.39 -10.93
C VAL A 218 -12.28 -7.08 -9.59
N THR A 219 -13.36 -7.63 -9.03
CA THR A 219 -13.30 -8.45 -7.81
C THR A 219 -13.73 -9.87 -8.14
N ILE A 220 -12.87 -10.84 -7.83
CA ILE A 220 -13.15 -12.27 -7.98
C ILE A 220 -13.05 -12.96 -6.62
N THR A 221 -13.63 -14.17 -6.52
CA THR A 221 -13.41 -15.03 -5.36
C THR A 221 -12.38 -16.11 -5.73
N GLN A 222 -11.22 -16.07 -5.06
CA GLN A 222 -10.15 -17.04 -5.23
C GLN A 222 -9.88 -17.71 -3.88
N ASP A 223 -9.95 -19.05 -3.83
CA ASP A 223 -9.73 -19.85 -2.61
C ASP A 223 -10.56 -19.40 -1.40
N GLY A 224 -11.79 -18.92 -1.67
CA GLY A 224 -12.74 -18.43 -0.66
C GLY A 224 -12.52 -16.99 -0.20
N ASN A 225 -11.47 -16.31 -0.71
CA ASN A 225 -11.17 -14.90 -0.42
C ASN A 225 -11.56 -14.00 -1.61
N GLN A 226 -12.01 -12.79 -1.31
CA GLN A 226 -12.20 -11.78 -2.36
C GLN A 226 -10.84 -11.17 -2.71
N VAL A 227 -10.54 -11.15 -4.01
CA VAL A 227 -9.33 -10.53 -4.56
C VAL A 227 -9.76 -9.48 -5.56
N THR A 228 -9.31 -8.24 -5.33
CA THR A 228 -9.57 -7.10 -6.22
C THR A 228 -8.30 -6.76 -7.00
N TYR A 229 -8.44 -6.48 -8.29
CA TYR A 229 -7.35 -6.08 -9.17
C TYR A 229 -7.85 -5.16 -10.28
N TYR A 230 -6.93 -4.47 -10.94
CA TYR A 230 -7.20 -3.69 -12.13
C TYR A 230 -6.92 -4.51 -13.39
N ASP A 231 -7.86 -4.52 -14.29
CA ASP A 231 -7.74 -5.14 -15.62
C ASP A 231 -6.97 -4.20 -16.55
N VAL A 232 -5.81 -4.63 -17.01
CA VAL A 232 -4.85 -3.81 -17.77
C VAL A 232 -4.31 -4.54 -19.00
N GLY A 233 -3.88 -3.79 -20.01
CA GLY A 233 -3.13 -4.33 -21.16
C GLY A 233 -1.62 -4.26 -20.92
N THR A 234 -0.86 -5.07 -21.65
CA THR A 234 0.61 -4.99 -21.64
C THR A 234 1.13 -3.73 -22.36
N ASP A 235 0.26 -3.04 -23.10
CA ASP A 235 0.50 -1.73 -23.71
C ASP A 235 0.23 -0.54 -22.76
N ASP A 236 -0.30 -0.80 -21.57
CA ASP A 236 -0.53 0.25 -20.57
C ASP A 236 0.74 0.59 -19.80
N ILE A 237 0.92 1.87 -19.53
CA ILE A 237 1.87 2.35 -18.52
C ILE A 237 1.13 2.52 -17.21
N LEU A 238 1.64 1.91 -16.16
CA LEU A 238 1.08 1.87 -14.82
C LEU A 238 1.87 2.83 -13.94
N ASN A 239 1.32 4.01 -13.65
CA ASN A 239 1.96 4.99 -12.79
C ASN A 239 1.68 4.65 -11.32
N TYR A 240 2.68 4.19 -10.60
CA TYR A 240 2.60 3.99 -9.16
C TYR A 240 3.00 5.26 -8.41
N LEU A 241 2.32 5.51 -7.30
CA LEU A 241 2.62 6.57 -6.37
C LEU A 241 2.76 5.98 -4.97
N LEU A 242 3.95 6.12 -4.40
CA LEU A 242 4.23 5.82 -3.00
C LEU A 242 4.26 7.12 -2.21
N THR A 243 3.49 7.17 -1.12
CA THR A 243 3.47 8.32 -0.19
C THR A 243 4.01 7.86 1.16
N VAL A 244 5.05 8.52 1.63
CA VAL A 244 5.75 8.18 2.88
C VAL A 244 5.74 9.38 3.83
N ALA A 245 5.19 9.20 5.02
CA ALA A 245 5.34 10.17 6.10
C ALA A 245 6.71 9.98 6.76
N VAL A 246 7.63 10.89 6.50
CA VAL A 246 9.00 10.81 7.05
C VAL A 246 8.99 11.19 8.53
N PRO A 247 9.54 10.36 9.44
CA PRO A 247 9.56 10.64 10.87
C PRO A 247 10.25 11.95 11.21
N ARG A 248 9.78 12.61 12.27
CA ARG A 248 10.39 13.87 12.77
C ARG A 248 11.76 13.68 13.43
N ASP A 249 12.08 12.46 13.82
CA ASP A 249 13.34 12.05 14.40
C ASP A 249 14.26 11.33 13.41
N LEU A 250 14.12 11.62 12.11
CA LEU A 250 14.89 10.97 11.04
C LEU A 250 16.41 10.96 11.32
N GLY A 251 16.95 12.03 11.86
CA GLY A 251 18.37 12.10 12.21
C GLY A 251 18.83 11.14 13.33
N ASN A 252 17.90 10.46 14.01
CA ASN A 252 18.20 9.43 15.01
C ASN A 252 18.06 8.00 14.44
N LYS A 253 17.62 7.85 13.20
CA LYS A 253 17.46 6.57 12.53
C LYS A 253 18.80 6.04 12.03
N ALA A 254 18.91 4.72 11.91
CA ALA A 254 20.15 4.09 11.46
C ALA A 254 20.40 4.31 9.96
N PHE A 255 19.34 4.24 9.16
CA PHE A 255 19.31 4.52 7.72
C PHE A 255 17.88 4.82 7.28
N PHE A 256 17.69 5.20 6.03
CA PHE A 256 16.38 5.35 5.40
C PHE A 256 16.42 4.76 3.99
N GLU A 257 15.72 3.66 3.80
CA GLU A 257 15.63 2.94 2.54
C GLU A 257 14.18 2.66 2.15
N ILE A 258 13.92 2.71 0.85
CA ILE A 258 12.64 2.33 0.25
C ILE A 258 12.93 1.35 -0.86
N THR A 259 12.39 0.12 -0.75
CA THR A 259 12.54 -0.92 -1.76
C THR A 259 11.21 -1.24 -2.41
N ASP A 260 11.13 -1.13 -3.74
CA ASP A 260 10.01 -1.55 -4.55
C ASP A 260 10.25 -2.96 -5.10
N THR A 261 9.31 -3.85 -4.85
CA THR A 261 9.45 -5.28 -5.20
C THR A 261 8.22 -5.75 -5.98
N PRO A 262 8.23 -5.63 -7.31
CA PRO A 262 7.17 -6.18 -8.15
C PRO A 262 7.28 -7.69 -8.28
N THR A 263 6.16 -8.37 -8.50
CA THR A 263 6.14 -9.79 -8.84
C THR A 263 6.43 -10.01 -10.33
N ASN A 264 6.56 -11.29 -10.72
CA ASN A 264 6.83 -11.67 -12.11
C ASN A 264 5.85 -11.00 -13.08
N GLY A 265 6.39 -10.51 -14.18
CA GLY A 265 5.64 -9.86 -15.25
C GLY A 265 5.44 -8.36 -15.09
N LEU A 266 5.58 -7.81 -13.90
CA LEU A 266 5.59 -6.36 -13.69
C LEU A 266 7.04 -5.88 -13.60
N ARG A 267 7.37 -4.81 -14.33
CA ARG A 267 8.73 -4.27 -14.35
C ARG A 267 8.73 -2.74 -14.45
N LEU A 268 9.76 -2.13 -13.91
CA LEU A 268 10.05 -0.70 -14.10
C LEU A 268 10.32 -0.42 -15.59
N THR A 269 9.64 0.56 -16.15
CA THR A 269 9.82 0.90 -17.59
C THR A 269 11.19 1.47 -17.86
N THR A 270 11.64 2.40 -17.02
CA THR A 270 12.97 3.01 -17.04
C THR A 270 13.30 3.59 -15.66
N PRO A 271 14.55 3.55 -15.21
CA PRO A 271 14.97 4.24 -13.99
C PRO A 271 14.68 5.75 -14.01
N ASP A 272 14.73 6.38 -15.19
CA ASP A 272 14.47 7.82 -15.38
C ASP A 272 12.99 8.19 -15.10
N SER A 273 12.08 7.22 -14.99
CA SER A 273 10.69 7.46 -14.63
C SER A 273 10.49 7.70 -13.13
N ILE A 274 11.51 7.41 -12.30
CA ILE A 274 11.42 7.58 -10.84
C ILE A 274 11.59 9.06 -10.52
N GLU A 275 10.52 9.65 -9.98
CA GLU A 275 10.52 11.03 -9.47
C GLU A 275 10.36 11.01 -7.96
N VAL A 276 11.25 11.73 -7.26
CA VAL A 276 11.29 11.82 -5.79
C VAL A 276 11.01 13.25 -5.37
N LEU A 277 9.86 13.47 -4.71
CA LEU A 277 9.43 14.81 -4.27
C LEU A 277 9.25 14.84 -2.74
N ILE A 278 9.54 15.99 -2.14
CA ILE A 278 9.23 16.28 -0.75
C ILE A 278 8.31 17.52 -0.69
N ASP A 279 7.11 17.35 -0.15
CA ASP A 279 6.04 18.36 -0.15
C ASP A 279 5.81 18.97 -1.56
N GLY A 280 5.93 18.13 -2.61
CA GLY A 280 5.75 18.52 -4.02
C GLY A 280 6.97 19.22 -4.66
N VAL A 281 8.12 19.25 -4.00
CA VAL A 281 9.37 19.82 -4.54
C VAL A 281 10.40 18.71 -4.76
N ALA A 282 11.07 18.71 -5.92
CA ALA A 282 12.04 17.68 -6.25
C ALA A 282 13.19 17.61 -5.22
N VAL A 283 13.49 16.40 -4.76
CA VAL A 283 14.64 16.14 -3.90
C VAL A 283 15.91 16.12 -4.77
N PRO A 284 16.98 16.85 -4.40
CA PRO A 284 18.23 16.80 -5.16
C PRO A 284 18.77 15.38 -5.31
N SER A 285 19.15 14.98 -6.50
CA SER A 285 19.65 13.62 -6.80
C SER A 285 20.96 13.26 -6.07
N SER A 286 21.66 14.24 -5.49
CA SER A 286 22.81 14.01 -4.61
C SER A 286 22.44 13.55 -3.21
N TYR A 287 21.16 13.59 -2.83
CA TYR A 287 20.67 13.29 -1.49
C TYR A 287 20.19 11.85 -1.33
N PHE A 288 20.16 11.11 -2.43
CA PHE A 288 19.81 9.69 -2.44
C PHE A 288 20.51 8.94 -3.56
N THR A 289 20.54 7.62 -3.48
CA THR A 289 20.95 6.71 -4.57
C THR A 289 19.79 5.83 -4.95
N ILE A 290 19.67 5.53 -6.26
CA ILE A 290 18.72 4.54 -6.78
C ILE A 290 19.54 3.36 -7.28
N ASP A 291 19.26 2.16 -6.74
CA ASP A 291 19.79 0.90 -7.20
C ASP A 291 18.71 0.10 -7.93
N THR A 292 18.97 -0.21 -9.20
CA THR A 292 18.14 -1.09 -10.04
C THR A 292 18.92 -2.33 -10.46
N ALA A 293 19.76 -2.89 -9.56
CA ALA A 293 20.75 -3.95 -9.83
C ALA A 293 20.15 -5.21 -10.44
N THR A 294 18.85 -5.43 -10.29
CA THR A 294 18.13 -6.43 -11.08
C THR A 294 17.34 -5.68 -12.15
N PRO A 295 17.88 -5.55 -13.38
CA PRO A 295 17.27 -4.73 -14.42
C PRO A 295 15.80 -5.12 -14.60
N ASN A 296 14.92 -4.13 -14.52
CA ASN A 296 13.51 -4.24 -14.81
C ASN A 296 12.63 -4.98 -13.80
N VAL A 297 13.10 -5.28 -12.58
CA VAL A 297 12.26 -5.95 -11.59
C VAL A 297 11.76 -5.02 -10.49
N GLY A 298 12.51 -3.97 -10.17
CA GLY A 298 12.18 -3.01 -9.10
C GLY A 298 13.38 -2.14 -8.80
N PHE A 299 13.35 -1.45 -7.66
CA PHE A 299 14.45 -0.56 -7.27
C PHE A 299 14.56 -0.43 -5.75
N THR A 300 15.71 0.03 -5.30
CA THR A 300 15.93 0.49 -3.93
C THR A 300 16.41 1.94 -3.96
N ILE A 301 15.79 2.80 -3.16
CA ILE A 301 16.24 4.17 -2.92
C ILE A 301 16.82 4.23 -1.53
N THR A 302 18.10 4.61 -1.42
CA THR A 302 18.78 4.84 -0.15
C THR A 302 19.01 6.35 0.03
N PHE A 303 18.46 6.95 1.07
CA PHE A 303 18.64 8.36 1.41
C PHE A 303 19.88 8.56 2.28
N HIS A 304 20.67 9.59 1.98
CA HIS A 304 21.96 9.87 2.66
C HIS A 304 21.73 10.64 3.96
N ILE A 305 21.10 10.01 4.95
CA ILE A 305 20.74 10.66 6.23
C ILE A 305 21.92 10.85 7.20
N ASP A 306 23.13 10.46 6.83
CA ASP A 306 24.38 10.86 7.44
C ASP A 306 24.73 12.33 7.15
N ASN A 307 24.07 12.94 6.14
CA ASN A 307 24.16 14.37 5.82
C ASN A 307 23.01 15.14 6.53
N GLU A 308 23.38 16.10 7.38
CA GLU A 308 22.44 16.93 8.13
C GLU A 308 21.47 17.71 7.23
N GLU A 309 21.91 18.19 6.05
CA GLU A 309 21.07 18.90 5.08
C GLU A 309 19.94 17.99 4.54
N VAL A 310 20.23 16.70 4.35
CA VAL A 310 19.23 15.71 3.91
C VAL A 310 18.20 15.48 5.01
N VAL A 311 18.65 15.33 6.26
CA VAL A 311 17.77 15.17 7.41
C VAL A 311 16.86 16.40 7.56
N GLU A 312 17.41 17.62 7.51
CA GLU A 312 16.63 18.87 7.62
C GLU A 312 15.60 19.00 6.47
N LEU A 313 15.96 18.55 5.26
CA LEU A 313 15.04 18.58 4.12
C LEU A 313 13.87 17.62 4.30
N LEU A 314 14.12 16.41 4.80
CA LEU A 314 13.14 15.29 4.76
C LEU A 314 12.33 15.15 6.04
N GLN A 315 12.92 15.37 7.23
CA GLN A 315 12.27 15.04 8.50
C GLN A 315 10.93 15.75 8.71
N GLY A 316 9.93 15.01 9.14
CA GLY A 316 8.61 15.55 9.47
C GLY A 316 7.83 16.03 8.26
N LYS A 317 8.16 15.56 7.05
CA LYS A 317 7.49 15.94 5.81
C LYS A 317 6.90 14.74 5.09
N THR A 318 6.16 14.99 4.01
CA THR A 318 5.60 13.96 3.15
C THR A 318 6.48 13.77 1.93
N LEU A 319 7.07 12.59 1.82
CA LEU A 319 7.82 12.14 0.64
C LEU A 319 6.87 11.43 -0.32
N THR A 320 6.93 11.79 -1.59
CA THR A 320 6.22 11.09 -2.65
C THR A 320 7.21 10.57 -3.69
N ILE A 321 7.02 9.33 -4.12
CA ILE A 321 7.81 8.69 -5.16
C ILE A 321 6.85 8.19 -6.22
N SER A 322 6.93 8.75 -7.42
CA SER A 322 6.18 8.28 -8.59
C SER A 322 7.10 7.57 -9.56
N TYR A 323 6.60 6.54 -10.23
CA TYR A 323 7.36 5.76 -11.19
C TYR A 323 6.45 4.95 -12.10
N ASP A 324 6.97 4.61 -13.29
CA ASP A 324 6.24 3.92 -14.33
C ASP A 324 6.59 2.44 -14.40
N MET A 325 5.57 1.59 -14.33
CA MET A 325 5.68 0.15 -14.52
C MET A 325 4.93 -0.29 -15.77
N SER A 326 5.34 -1.42 -16.34
CA SER A 326 4.63 -2.11 -17.42
C SER A 326 4.57 -3.60 -17.17
N LEU A 327 3.53 -4.26 -17.73
CA LEU A 327 3.45 -5.71 -17.75
C LEU A 327 4.22 -6.30 -18.93
N THR A 328 4.80 -7.47 -18.69
CA THR A 328 5.46 -8.29 -19.72
C THR A 328 4.63 -9.52 -20.03
N GLY A 329 4.96 -10.22 -21.11
CA GLY A 329 4.33 -11.47 -21.48
C GLY A 329 4.46 -12.62 -20.46
N ASP A 330 5.30 -12.45 -19.44
CA ASP A 330 5.55 -13.48 -18.42
C ASP A 330 4.42 -13.62 -17.37
N ALA A 331 3.55 -12.60 -17.27
CA ALA A 331 2.49 -12.53 -16.25
C ALA A 331 1.09 -12.72 -16.79
N ILE A 332 0.95 -13.33 -17.96
CA ILE A 332 -0.35 -13.49 -18.61
C ILE A 332 -1.24 -14.40 -17.76
N THR A 333 -2.48 -13.94 -17.52
CA THR A 333 -3.49 -14.58 -16.67
C THR A 333 -3.18 -14.68 -15.18
N GLN A 334 -2.00 -14.27 -14.72
CA GLN A 334 -1.65 -14.24 -13.30
C GLN A 334 -1.87 -12.84 -12.72
N LEU A 335 -2.17 -12.80 -11.43
CA LEU A 335 -2.18 -11.54 -10.69
C LEU A 335 -0.74 -11.09 -10.49
N SER A 336 -0.47 -9.84 -10.84
CA SER A 336 0.81 -9.19 -10.57
C SER A 336 0.64 -8.22 -9.42
N ASP A 337 1.47 -8.39 -8.40
CA ASP A 337 1.56 -7.54 -7.21
C ASP A 337 2.77 -6.63 -7.31
N ASN A 338 2.71 -5.51 -6.60
CA ASN A 338 3.84 -4.64 -6.41
C ASN A 338 3.89 -4.16 -4.97
N THR A 339 4.82 -4.68 -4.17
CA THR A 339 5.00 -4.30 -2.76
C THR A 339 6.06 -3.21 -2.63
N ALA A 340 5.95 -2.38 -1.58
CA ALA A 340 7.01 -1.47 -1.18
C ALA A 340 7.39 -1.73 0.27
N THR A 341 8.68 -1.78 0.56
CA THR A 341 9.22 -1.85 1.91
C THR A 341 9.83 -0.50 2.27
N ILE A 342 9.40 0.09 3.38
CA ILE A 342 9.93 1.34 3.94
C ILE A 342 10.67 0.97 5.21
N ASP A 343 11.96 1.26 5.27
CA ASP A 343 12.84 0.87 6.38
C ASP A 343 13.64 2.07 6.90
N PHE A 344 13.51 2.33 8.19
CA PHE A 344 14.25 3.36 8.91
C PHE A 344 15.30 2.75 9.89
N GLY A 345 15.67 1.48 9.69
CA GLY A 345 16.62 0.77 10.53
C GLY A 345 16.02 0.04 11.74
N SER A 346 14.69 -0.10 11.77
CA SER A 346 13.92 -0.91 12.73
C SER A 346 12.65 -1.37 12.03
N ASP A 347 12.01 -2.42 12.47
CA ASP A 347 10.74 -2.99 11.99
C ASP A 347 10.20 -2.38 10.68
N PRO A 348 10.60 -2.85 9.49
CA PRO A 348 10.22 -2.24 8.23
C PRO A 348 8.71 -2.33 7.99
N THR A 349 8.14 -1.29 7.41
CA THR A 349 6.74 -1.28 6.97
C THR A 349 6.65 -1.82 5.55
N ILE A 350 5.80 -2.85 5.35
CA ILE A 350 5.52 -3.41 4.03
C ILE A 350 4.14 -2.92 3.58
N LEU A 351 4.08 -2.34 2.39
CA LEU A 351 2.85 -1.87 1.76
C LEU A 351 2.54 -2.72 0.53
N ASP A 352 1.37 -3.30 0.52
CA ASP A 352 0.83 -3.93 -0.67
C ASP A 352 0.30 -2.85 -1.62
N GLY A 353 0.77 -2.86 -2.86
CA GLY A 353 0.24 -2.02 -3.91
C GLY A 353 -1.01 -2.63 -4.57
N PRO A 354 -1.67 -1.85 -5.45
CA PRO A 354 -2.76 -2.36 -6.25
C PRO A 354 -2.32 -3.53 -7.14
N LYS A 355 -3.12 -4.61 -7.14
CA LYS A 355 -2.91 -5.76 -8.02
C LYS A 355 -3.38 -5.44 -9.43
N VAL A 356 -2.70 -6.00 -10.42
CA VAL A 356 -3.05 -5.86 -11.84
C VAL A 356 -3.08 -7.22 -12.52
N LYS A 357 -3.87 -7.36 -13.56
CA LYS A 357 -3.97 -8.58 -14.37
C LYS A 357 -4.25 -8.22 -15.82
N THR A 358 -3.66 -8.99 -16.74
CA THR A 358 -3.98 -8.97 -18.16
C THR A 358 -4.58 -10.30 -18.59
N ASN A 359 -5.11 -10.37 -19.80
CA ASN A 359 -5.85 -11.54 -20.28
C ASN A 359 -5.25 -12.07 -21.58
N GLU A 360 -5.66 -13.30 -21.90
CA GLU A 360 -5.36 -13.98 -23.16
C GLU A 360 -6.65 -14.49 -23.81
N HIS A 361 -6.59 -14.78 -25.11
CA HIS A 361 -7.68 -15.40 -25.83
C HIS A 361 -7.13 -16.39 -26.86
N GLN A 362 -7.82 -17.51 -27.05
CA GLN A 362 -7.42 -18.58 -27.94
C GLN A 362 -8.41 -18.73 -29.10
N PHE A 363 -7.88 -19.05 -30.29
CA PHE A 363 -8.65 -19.28 -31.49
C PHE A 363 -8.30 -20.63 -32.13
N ARG A 364 -9.26 -21.22 -32.83
CA ARG A 364 -9.04 -22.42 -33.61
C ARG A 364 -9.63 -22.28 -35.00
N LYS A 365 -8.81 -22.42 -36.02
CA LYS A 365 -9.21 -22.43 -37.43
C LYS A 365 -9.55 -23.82 -37.90
N ILE A 366 -10.75 -24.01 -38.43
CA ILE A 366 -11.23 -25.30 -38.91
C ILE A 366 -11.90 -25.23 -40.30
N ASN A 367 -12.00 -26.40 -40.94
CA ASN A 367 -12.80 -26.62 -42.13
C ASN A 367 -14.28 -26.76 -41.73
N SER A 368 -15.17 -25.98 -42.32
CA SER A 368 -16.62 -25.97 -42.05
C SER A 368 -17.31 -27.26 -42.40
N HIS A 369 -16.72 -28.12 -43.29
CA HIS A 369 -17.34 -29.35 -43.75
C HIS A 369 -17.07 -30.55 -42.82
N ASP A 370 -15.88 -30.71 -42.32
CA ASP A 370 -15.46 -31.89 -41.57
C ASP A 370 -14.82 -31.59 -40.19
N GLY A 371 -14.72 -30.32 -39.82
CA GLY A 371 -14.16 -29.89 -38.53
C GLY A 371 -12.62 -30.04 -38.40
N ASN A 372 -11.94 -30.47 -39.48
CA ASN A 372 -10.49 -30.64 -39.45
C ASN A 372 -9.76 -29.31 -39.27
N PRO A 373 -8.64 -29.28 -38.53
CA PRO A 373 -7.86 -28.06 -38.34
C PRO A 373 -7.29 -27.55 -39.66
N LEU A 374 -7.20 -26.21 -39.78
CA LEU A 374 -6.65 -25.52 -40.92
C LEU A 374 -5.44 -24.67 -40.51
N SER A 375 -4.28 -24.95 -41.10
CA SER A 375 -3.05 -24.22 -40.96
C SER A 375 -2.88 -23.15 -42.04
N GLY A 376 -2.21 -22.05 -41.71
CA GLY A 376 -1.82 -21.03 -42.71
C GLY A 376 -2.91 -19.99 -43.04
N ALA A 377 -3.97 -19.91 -42.27
CA ALA A 377 -4.85 -18.73 -42.26
C ALA A 377 -4.16 -17.56 -41.58
N VAL A 378 -4.27 -16.35 -42.17
CA VAL A 378 -3.64 -15.14 -41.65
C VAL A 378 -4.70 -14.19 -41.11
N PHE A 379 -4.46 -13.67 -39.92
CA PHE A 379 -5.38 -12.82 -39.20
C PHE A 379 -4.70 -11.54 -38.69
N ARG A 380 -5.52 -10.49 -38.49
CA ARG A 380 -5.19 -9.30 -37.71
C ARG A 380 -6.30 -9.05 -36.70
N ILE A 381 -5.98 -8.35 -35.62
CA ILE A 381 -6.95 -7.96 -34.60
C ILE A 381 -7.07 -6.47 -34.58
N PHE A 382 -8.30 -5.96 -34.45
CA PHE A 382 -8.53 -4.54 -34.29
C PHE A 382 -9.63 -4.25 -33.26
N LYS A 383 -9.64 -3.01 -32.81
CA LYS A 383 -10.71 -2.40 -32.02
C LYS A 383 -11.18 -1.12 -32.68
N ASP A 384 -12.44 -0.75 -32.47
CA ASP A 384 -12.94 0.59 -32.75
C ASP A 384 -12.71 1.47 -31.51
N SER A 385 -12.01 2.57 -31.69
CA SER A 385 -11.77 3.57 -30.67
C SER A 385 -12.32 4.90 -31.17
N ASP A 386 -13.53 5.26 -30.73
CA ASP A 386 -14.22 6.51 -31.11
C ASP A 386 -14.37 6.72 -32.61
N GLY A 387 -14.63 5.64 -33.38
CA GLY A 387 -14.77 5.65 -34.84
C GLY A 387 -13.45 5.55 -35.60
N GLN A 388 -12.34 5.33 -34.89
CA GLN A 388 -11.04 5.02 -35.51
C GLN A 388 -10.73 3.53 -35.31
N VAL A 389 -10.46 2.81 -36.39
CA VAL A 389 -10.00 1.43 -36.36
C VAL A 389 -8.52 1.41 -36.02
N LEU A 390 -8.15 0.73 -34.94
CA LEU A 390 -6.79 0.53 -34.49
C LEU A 390 -6.47 -0.97 -34.45
N TYR A 391 -5.40 -1.36 -35.15
CA TYR A 391 -4.93 -2.74 -35.19
C TYR A 391 -3.89 -3.03 -34.12
N ALA A 392 -3.98 -4.22 -33.53
CA ALA A 392 -3.04 -4.67 -32.49
C ALA A 392 -1.64 -4.91 -33.08
N ARG A 393 -0.63 -4.28 -32.46
CA ARG A 393 0.78 -4.65 -32.67
C ARG A 393 1.16 -5.69 -31.65
N LEU A 394 1.70 -6.81 -32.14
CA LEU A 394 2.11 -7.92 -31.30
C LEU A 394 3.60 -8.21 -31.49
N ASN A 395 4.25 -8.73 -30.46
CA ASN A 395 5.61 -9.26 -30.57
C ASN A 395 5.61 -10.69 -31.15
N GLU A 396 6.78 -11.33 -31.22
CA GLU A 396 6.96 -12.68 -31.76
C GLU A 396 6.19 -13.77 -30.95
N GLU A 397 5.80 -13.46 -29.72
CA GLU A 397 5.05 -14.36 -28.82
C GLU A 397 3.56 -14.03 -28.80
N ASN A 398 3.07 -13.23 -29.74
CA ASN A 398 1.69 -12.73 -29.83
C ASN A 398 1.23 -11.91 -28.60
N VAL A 399 2.16 -11.27 -27.88
CA VAL A 399 1.86 -10.35 -26.77
C VAL A 399 1.63 -8.95 -27.33
N LEU A 400 0.59 -8.28 -26.88
CA LEU A 400 0.24 -6.92 -27.25
C LEU A 400 1.38 -5.94 -26.84
N ILE A 401 1.84 -5.12 -27.79
CA ILE A 401 2.86 -4.07 -27.56
C ILE A 401 2.37 -2.68 -27.96
N GLY A 402 1.14 -2.56 -28.44
CA GLY A 402 0.54 -1.29 -28.82
C GLY A 402 -0.50 -1.43 -29.94
N TRP A 403 -0.94 -0.28 -30.46
CA TRP A 403 -1.97 -0.17 -31.48
C TRP A 403 -1.53 0.81 -32.57
N ASP A 404 -1.81 0.50 -33.83
CA ASP A 404 -1.58 1.38 -34.97
C ASP A 404 -2.61 1.16 -36.09
N ASP A 405 -2.36 1.71 -37.28
CA ASP A 405 -3.22 1.59 -38.47
C ASP A 405 -2.91 0.36 -39.36
N VAL A 406 -1.88 -0.41 -39.02
CA VAL A 406 -1.40 -1.57 -39.82
C VAL A 406 -1.61 -2.89 -39.08
N GLY A 407 -1.14 -2.99 -37.81
CA GLY A 407 -1.19 -4.16 -36.97
C GLY A 407 -0.18 -5.26 -37.33
N THR A 408 -0.20 -6.34 -36.54
CA THR A 408 0.63 -7.53 -36.75
C THR A 408 -0.23 -8.69 -37.27
N GLU A 409 0.27 -9.42 -38.25
CA GLU A 409 -0.35 -10.62 -38.79
C GLU A 409 -0.01 -11.84 -37.94
N ILE A 410 -1.04 -12.65 -37.62
CA ILE A 410 -0.95 -13.90 -36.88
C ILE A 410 -1.35 -15.03 -37.82
N THR A 411 -0.66 -16.17 -37.78
CA THR A 411 -0.95 -17.31 -38.64
C THR A 411 -1.40 -18.51 -37.82
N SER A 412 -2.48 -19.20 -38.28
CA SER A 412 -2.93 -20.43 -37.63
C SER A 412 -1.90 -21.55 -37.76
N GLY A 413 -1.64 -22.27 -36.67
CA GLY A 413 -0.67 -23.37 -36.59
C GLY A 413 -1.14 -24.64 -37.27
N PRO A 414 -0.33 -25.72 -37.25
CA PRO A 414 -0.64 -27.01 -37.88
C PRO A 414 -1.91 -27.68 -37.37
N ASP A 415 -2.27 -27.42 -36.11
CA ASP A 415 -3.46 -27.90 -35.42
C ASP A 415 -4.64 -26.92 -35.46
N GLY A 416 -4.46 -25.82 -36.24
CA GLY A 416 -5.44 -24.75 -36.40
C GLY A 416 -5.43 -23.73 -35.29
N TYR A 417 -4.68 -23.94 -34.19
CA TYR A 417 -4.65 -23.02 -33.03
C TYR A 417 -3.73 -21.81 -33.27
N PHE A 418 -4.14 -20.71 -32.67
CA PHE A 418 -3.33 -19.53 -32.41
C PHE A 418 -3.92 -18.76 -31.24
N ASP A 419 -3.14 -17.94 -30.56
CA ASP A 419 -3.52 -17.20 -29.36
C ASP A 419 -3.01 -15.76 -29.41
N ILE A 420 -3.60 -14.94 -28.57
CA ILE A 420 -3.19 -13.55 -28.30
C ILE A 420 -3.13 -13.35 -26.81
N ARG A 421 -2.22 -12.48 -26.38
CA ARG A 421 -1.90 -12.26 -24.98
C ARG A 421 -1.72 -10.79 -24.66
N GLY A 422 -1.95 -10.43 -23.39
CA GLY A 422 -1.69 -9.09 -22.90
C GLY A 422 -2.81 -8.08 -23.19
N PHE A 423 -4.02 -8.53 -23.46
CA PHE A 423 -5.15 -7.66 -23.73
C PHE A 423 -5.94 -7.38 -22.46
N LYS A 424 -6.54 -6.18 -22.36
CA LYS A 424 -7.60 -5.92 -21.37
C LYS A 424 -8.90 -6.54 -21.79
N ALA A 425 -9.84 -6.67 -20.83
CA ALA A 425 -11.22 -7.03 -21.11
C ALA A 425 -11.86 -6.01 -22.08
N GLY A 426 -12.66 -6.52 -22.99
CA GLY A 426 -13.32 -5.72 -24.00
C GLY A 426 -13.71 -6.50 -25.22
N THR A 427 -14.35 -5.79 -26.15
CA THR A 427 -14.79 -6.35 -27.44
C THR A 427 -13.77 -6.00 -28.52
N TYR A 428 -13.33 -7.01 -29.25
CA TYR A 428 -12.36 -6.93 -30.33
C TYR A 428 -12.89 -7.62 -31.57
N THR A 429 -12.30 -7.33 -32.71
CA THR A 429 -12.62 -8.00 -33.97
C THR A 429 -11.37 -8.65 -34.56
N LEU A 430 -11.50 -9.91 -34.88
CA LEU A 430 -10.53 -10.67 -35.66
C LEU A 430 -10.86 -10.53 -37.15
N GLU A 431 -9.93 -10.06 -37.94
CA GLU A 431 -10.02 -9.97 -39.40
C GLU A 431 -9.22 -11.09 -40.03
N GLU A 432 -9.84 -11.94 -40.83
CA GLU A 432 -9.15 -12.91 -41.66
C GLU A 432 -8.69 -12.27 -42.96
N VAL A 433 -7.38 -12.05 -43.06
CA VAL A 433 -6.73 -11.38 -44.21
C VAL A 433 -6.53 -12.38 -45.35
N THR A 434 -6.15 -13.60 -45.02
CA THR A 434 -5.84 -14.63 -46.03
C THR A 434 -6.35 -15.99 -45.54
N ALA A 435 -7.17 -16.66 -46.39
CA ALA A 435 -7.58 -18.04 -46.14
C ALA A 435 -6.45 -19.04 -46.43
N PRO A 436 -6.45 -20.23 -45.82
CA PRO A 436 -5.55 -21.31 -46.18
C PRO A 436 -5.72 -21.71 -47.68
N SER A 437 -4.65 -22.23 -48.29
CA SER A 437 -4.70 -22.69 -49.69
C SER A 437 -5.80 -23.72 -49.92
N GLY A 438 -6.66 -23.47 -50.91
CA GLY A 438 -7.80 -24.34 -51.26
C GLY A 438 -9.07 -24.03 -50.48
N TYR A 439 -9.12 -22.94 -49.69
CA TYR A 439 -10.29 -22.52 -48.94
C TYR A 439 -10.73 -21.09 -49.29
N VAL A 440 -11.97 -20.75 -48.95
CA VAL A 440 -12.51 -19.39 -49.06
C VAL A 440 -12.95 -18.90 -47.71
N ILE A 441 -12.77 -17.58 -47.47
CA ILE A 441 -13.25 -16.89 -46.29
C ILE A 441 -14.77 -16.85 -46.33
N LEU A 442 -15.43 -17.31 -45.27
CA LEU A 442 -16.90 -17.26 -45.16
C LEU A 442 -17.32 -15.85 -44.66
N ASP A 443 -16.71 -15.42 -43.60
CA ASP A 443 -16.86 -14.08 -43.04
C ASP A 443 -15.47 -13.55 -42.65
N PRO A 444 -15.04 -12.41 -43.21
CA PRO A 444 -13.72 -11.87 -42.89
C PRO A 444 -13.62 -11.32 -41.46
N TYR A 445 -14.74 -11.09 -40.77
CA TYR A 445 -14.76 -10.46 -39.45
C TYR A 445 -15.43 -11.34 -38.41
N THR A 446 -14.71 -11.67 -37.33
CA THR A 446 -15.24 -12.39 -36.18
C THR A 446 -15.07 -11.50 -34.93
N THR A 447 -16.20 -11.04 -34.36
CA THR A 447 -16.17 -10.31 -33.09
C THR A 447 -16.06 -11.31 -31.94
N PHE A 448 -15.18 -10.98 -30.98
CA PHE A 448 -14.99 -11.76 -29.77
C PHE A 448 -14.87 -10.84 -28.56
N GLU A 449 -15.13 -11.41 -27.38
CA GLU A 449 -15.07 -10.69 -26.10
C GLU A 449 -13.99 -11.32 -25.22
N ILE A 450 -13.19 -10.48 -24.60
CA ILE A 450 -12.25 -10.85 -23.54
C ILE A 450 -12.89 -10.48 -22.21
N ASP A 451 -13.09 -11.48 -21.35
CA ASP A 451 -13.66 -11.35 -20.01
C ASP A 451 -12.57 -11.50 -18.96
N SER A 452 -12.31 -10.43 -18.19
CA SER A 452 -11.31 -10.44 -17.12
C SER A 452 -11.64 -11.41 -15.99
N THR A 453 -12.91 -11.80 -15.82
CA THR A 453 -13.36 -12.73 -14.77
C THR A 453 -13.27 -14.21 -15.19
N ALA A 454 -12.95 -14.48 -16.45
CA ALA A 454 -12.88 -15.84 -16.96
C ALA A 454 -11.80 -16.65 -16.20
N SER A 455 -12.20 -17.84 -15.75
CA SER A 455 -11.30 -18.79 -15.06
C SER A 455 -10.51 -19.69 -16.01
N GLU A 456 -10.94 -19.76 -17.27
CA GLU A 456 -10.30 -20.54 -18.34
C GLU A 456 -10.14 -19.65 -19.57
N THR A 457 -9.11 -19.92 -20.37
CA THR A 457 -8.88 -19.21 -21.63
C THR A 457 -10.02 -19.50 -22.62
N PRO A 458 -10.81 -18.49 -23.04
CA PRO A 458 -11.89 -18.68 -23.98
C PRO A 458 -11.36 -19.15 -25.34
N LEU A 459 -12.12 -20.02 -26.01
CA LEU A 459 -11.79 -20.52 -27.35
C LEU A 459 -12.87 -20.12 -28.37
N VAL A 460 -12.47 -19.38 -29.40
CA VAL A 460 -13.34 -19.07 -30.56
C VAL A 460 -12.92 -19.89 -31.75
N THR A 461 -13.91 -20.57 -32.36
CA THR A 461 -13.73 -21.37 -33.57
C THR A 461 -14.09 -20.56 -34.82
N ILE A 462 -13.18 -20.55 -35.80
CA ILE A 462 -13.32 -19.81 -37.05
C ILE A 462 -13.32 -20.82 -38.24
N GLU A 463 -14.32 -20.73 -39.09
CA GLU A 463 -14.53 -21.69 -40.15
C GLU A 463 -14.19 -21.14 -41.53
N ASN A 464 -13.60 -21.98 -42.42
CA ASN A 464 -13.51 -21.73 -43.84
C ASN A 464 -14.09 -22.88 -44.63
N GLN A 465 -14.63 -22.59 -45.82
CA GLN A 465 -15.20 -23.55 -46.72
C GLN A 465 -14.17 -23.94 -47.80
N PRO A 466 -14.04 -25.25 -48.14
CA PRO A 466 -13.21 -25.68 -49.28
C PRO A 466 -13.66 -25.04 -50.58
N GLN A 467 -12.68 -24.62 -51.39
CA GLN A 467 -12.96 -24.12 -52.78
C GLN A 467 -13.56 -25.22 -53.61
N GLY A 468 -14.62 -24.90 -54.39
CA GLY A 468 -15.21 -25.82 -55.36
C GLY A 468 -16.25 -26.78 -54.79
N LEU A 469 -16.58 -26.72 -53.53
CA LEU A 469 -17.78 -27.35 -53.02
C LEU A 469 -19.02 -26.57 -53.51
N LEU A 470 -19.76 -27.16 -54.45
CA LEU A 470 -21.11 -26.65 -54.72
C LEU A 470 -21.93 -26.75 -53.43
N PRO A 471 -22.76 -25.74 -53.13
CA PRO A 471 -23.68 -25.85 -52.02
C PRO A 471 -24.42 -27.18 -52.12
N GLU A 472 -24.50 -27.94 -51.05
CA GLU A 472 -25.34 -29.14 -50.99
C GLU A 472 -26.80 -28.76 -51.29
N THR A 473 -27.17 -28.84 -52.56
CA THR A 473 -28.53 -28.61 -53.03
C THR A 473 -29.45 -29.78 -52.70
N GLY A 474 -28.92 -30.80 -51.98
CA GLY A 474 -29.57 -32.04 -51.63
C GLY A 474 -30.26 -32.07 -50.25
N GLY A 475 -30.75 -30.97 -49.76
CA GLY A 475 -31.56 -30.96 -48.55
C GLY A 475 -32.88 -31.70 -48.72
N MET A 476 -33.63 -31.95 -47.64
CA MET A 476 -34.92 -32.64 -47.57
C MET A 476 -35.92 -32.36 -48.73
N GLY A 477 -35.70 -31.24 -49.45
CA GLY A 477 -36.49 -30.88 -50.64
C GLY A 477 -36.49 -31.91 -51.75
N ILE A 478 -35.36 -32.61 -52.02
CA ILE A 478 -35.29 -33.61 -53.10
C ILE A 478 -36.15 -34.83 -52.80
N TYR A 479 -36.19 -35.26 -51.52
CA TYR A 479 -37.04 -36.38 -51.07
C TYR A 479 -38.51 -36.01 -51.13
N ILE A 480 -38.89 -34.76 -50.85
CA ILE A 480 -40.25 -34.25 -50.98
C ILE A 480 -40.70 -34.27 -52.46
N PHE A 481 -39.82 -33.79 -53.37
CA PHE A 481 -40.14 -33.84 -54.82
C PHE A 481 -40.24 -35.26 -55.34
N LEU A 482 -39.37 -36.19 -54.92
CA LEU A 482 -39.47 -37.62 -55.28
C LEU A 482 -40.74 -38.27 -54.74
N LEU A 483 -41.13 -37.90 -53.51
CA LEU A 483 -42.37 -38.43 -52.89
C LEU A 483 -43.59 -37.86 -53.58
N ILE A 484 -43.66 -36.59 -53.88
CA ILE A 484 -44.76 -35.98 -54.63
C ILE A 484 -44.84 -36.55 -56.06
N GLY A 485 -43.69 -36.62 -56.75
CA GLY A 485 -43.64 -37.24 -58.12
C GLY A 485 -44.08 -38.68 -58.13
N GLY A 486 -43.69 -39.49 -57.14
CA GLY A 486 -44.09 -40.84 -56.94
C GLY A 486 -45.61 -40.98 -56.70
N LEU A 487 -46.19 -40.10 -55.88
CA LEU A 487 -47.66 -40.10 -55.64
C LEU A 487 -48.45 -39.71 -56.87
N ILE A 488 -47.98 -38.76 -57.69
CA ILE A 488 -48.59 -38.34 -58.95
C ILE A 488 -48.59 -39.52 -59.94
N LEU A 489 -47.45 -40.21 -60.10
CA LEU A 489 -47.34 -41.39 -60.96
C LEU A 489 -48.28 -42.54 -60.51
N LEU A 490 -48.39 -42.76 -59.20
CA LEU A 490 -49.26 -43.76 -58.62
C LEU A 490 -50.72 -43.38 -58.83
N ALA A 491 -51.11 -42.14 -58.67
CA ALA A 491 -52.44 -41.64 -58.96
C ALA A 491 -52.76 -41.76 -60.46
N ALA A 492 -51.87 -41.40 -61.35
CA ALA A 492 -52.01 -41.54 -62.78
C ALA A 492 -52.18 -43.04 -63.19
N TYR A 493 -51.41 -43.92 -62.59
CA TYR A 493 -51.51 -45.35 -62.80
C TYR A 493 -52.85 -45.90 -62.30
N VAL A 494 -53.38 -45.52 -61.20
CA VAL A 494 -54.70 -45.94 -60.68
C VAL A 494 -55.80 -45.48 -61.60
N VAL A 495 -55.78 -44.20 -62.05
CA VAL A 495 -56.75 -43.65 -63.02
C VAL A 495 -56.67 -44.41 -64.34
N TYR A 496 -55.47 -44.65 -64.85
CA TYR A 496 -55.26 -45.41 -66.07
C TYR A 496 -55.84 -46.84 -65.95
N ARG A 497 -55.66 -47.47 -64.79
CA ARG A 497 -56.20 -48.83 -64.55
C ARG A 497 -57.72 -48.83 -64.38
N GLN A 498 -58.35 -47.80 -63.87
CA GLN A 498 -59.79 -47.65 -63.76
C GLN A 498 -60.43 -47.39 -65.13
N THR A 499 -59.87 -46.51 -65.94
CA THR A 499 -60.34 -46.23 -67.29
C THR A 499 -60.24 -47.46 -68.21
N LYS A 500 -59.21 -48.31 -68.01
CA LYS A 500 -59.08 -49.56 -68.78
C LYS A 500 -60.08 -50.63 -68.35
N LYS A 501 -60.69 -50.55 -67.13
CA LYS A 501 -61.78 -51.47 -66.70
C LYS A 501 -63.17 -51.05 -67.18
N GLU A 502 -63.36 -49.81 -67.55
CA GLU A 502 -64.60 -49.27 -68.04
C GLU A 502 -64.76 -49.50 -69.56
N HIS A 503 -63.67 -49.89 -70.25
CA HIS A 503 -63.69 -50.21 -71.73
C HIS A 503 -63.50 -51.71 -72.06
N MET A 504 -63.82 -52.63 -71.10
CA MET A 504 -63.92 -54.09 -71.39
C MET A 504 -65.39 -54.54 -71.15
#